data_e325b18edd6727f4c4e64ca35788646a
#
_entry.id   e325b18edd6727f4c4e64ca35788646a
#
_cell.length_a   1.000
_cell.length_b   1.000
_cell.length_c   1.000
_cell.angle_alpha   90.00
_cell.angle_beta   90.00
_cell.angle_gamma   90.00
#
_symmetry.space_group_name_H-M   'P 1'
#
loop_
_entity.id
_entity.type
_entity.pdbx_description
1 polymer ?
#
loop_
_entity_poly.entity_id
_entity_poly.type
_entity_poly.pdbx_seq_one_letter_code
_entity_poly.pdbx_strand_id
1 'polypeptide(L)'
;MDLKSMRFEVFKRVERIIKTHGPRLAGTKADLAAADELYDEIATFADHSSKQDFFVYQGAFLGWIRLLVICYVIGIIFLWFNLPLGALIAGVLSLIILTLQFFLYLPLLDRFYPKKKARNVFGIIEPSGEVKRQVILSGHHDSAHIFNFFIHQPKLYNLRTTGSIATVIALVLLSAILLIFPTIPLLTLVIQIVISLGLLLVGQMWFFADKNATPGAGDNLVASSIAISLGKHFKHLRDQGKGLENTRIIVMSFDAEEEGLRGARAYAKKYANEFKKTPTIGLNMDCLYDEKELFFLTSDLNDFVKLDSQLANDLVAIAKGLNIETKTQKQAFLTGGTDAAELAKKGVKVTTLIGMPWTNDSRSNVYHTPNDTLDRVSEKVVEDALSIYQAYIHQIDQQ
;
A
#
# COMPACT_ATOMS: atom_id res chain seq x y z
N MET A 1 -6.08 -27.60 10.16
CA MET A 1 -5.95 -26.67 11.32
C MET A 1 -7.31 -26.01 11.52
N ASP A 2 -7.75 -25.82 12.77
CA ASP A 2 -8.95 -25.03 13.05
C ASP A 2 -8.66 -23.51 13.02
N LEU A 3 -9.71 -22.70 12.98
CA LEU A 3 -9.62 -21.25 12.85
C LEU A 3 -8.88 -20.60 14.04
N LYS A 4 -9.13 -21.09 15.27
CA LYS A 4 -8.47 -20.57 16.46
C LYS A 4 -6.96 -20.83 16.45
N SER A 5 -6.56 -22.02 16.01
CA SER A 5 -5.14 -22.37 15.84
C SER A 5 -4.46 -21.50 14.79
N MET A 6 -5.12 -21.25 13.66
CA MET A 6 -4.57 -20.36 12.61
C MET A 6 -4.42 -18.93 13.12
N ARG A 7 -5.43 -18.37 13.79
CA ARG A 7 -5.36 -17.06 14.42
C ARG A 7 -4.19 -16.97 15.41
N PHE A 8 -4.07 -17.97 16.31
CA PHE A 8 -2.98 -17.99 17.28
C PHE A 8 -1.60 -17.99 16.59
N GLU A 9 -1.42 -18.75 15.53
CA GLU A 9 -0.18 -18.73 14.75
C GLU A 9 0.08 -17.38 14.12
N VAL A 10 -0.94 -16.67 13.57
CA VAL A 10 -0.82 -15.33 13.04
C VAL A 10 -0.27 -14.38 14.10
N PHE A 11 -0.92 -14.27 15.24
CA PHE A 11 -0.51 -13.38 16.34
C PHE A 11 0.89 -13.70 16.85
N LYS A 12 1.19 -14.99 17.06
CA LYS A 12 2.51 -15.44 17.54
C LYS A 12 3.63 -15.09 16.54
N ARG A 13 3.36 -15.21 15.24
CA ARG A 13 4.34 -14.87 14.18
C ARG A 13 4.59 -13.36 14.15
N VAL A 14 3.54 -12.56 14.18
CA VAL A 14 3.65 -11.08 14.18
C VAL A 14 4.42 -10.62 15.41
N GLU A 15 4.05 -11.09 16.61
CA GLU A 15 4.75 -10.76 17.85
C GLU A 15 6.25 -11.11 17.78
N ARG A 16 6.57 -12.33 17.34
CA ARG A 16 7.94 -12.81 17.22
C ARG A 16 8.76 -11.93 16.27
N ILE A 17 8.24 -11.62 15.08
CA ILE A 17 8.96 -10.82 14.07
C ILE A 17 9.16 -9.39 14.56
N ILE A 18 8.13 -8.74 15.11
CA ILE A 18 8.26 -7.38 15.63
C ILE A 18 9.26 -7.34 16.80
N LYS A 19 9.21 -8.32 17.70
CA LYS A 19 10.13 -8.38 18.85
C LYS A 19 11.58 -8.62 18.44
N THR A 20 11.80 -9.43 17.39
CA THR A 20 13.14 -9.81 16.94
C THR A 20 13.78 -8.74 16.06
N HIS A 21 13.02 -8.19 15.12
CA HIS A 21 13.55 -7.32 14.07
C HIS A 21 13.15 -5.84 14.23
N GLY A 22 12.06 -5.56 14.97
CA GLY A 22 11.53 -4.21 15.12
C GLY A 22 10.93 -3.66 13.83
N PRO A 23 10.99 -2.32 13.64
CA PRO A 23 10.57 -1.67 12.40
C PRO A 23 11.40 -2.13 11.19
N ARG A 24 10.73 -2.37 10.07
CA ARG A 24 11.27 -3.04 8.87
C ARG A 24 11.13 -2.17 7.63
N LEU A 25 11.73 -0.95 7.66
CA LEU A 25 11.77 -0.13 6.43
C LEU A 25 12.43 -0.90 5.29
N ALA A 26 11.80 -0.87 4.12
CA ALA A 26 12.25 -1.58 2.93
C ALA A 26 13.76 -1.37 2.64
N GLY A 27 14.47 -2.46 2.39
CA GLY A 27 15.91 -2.46 2.12
C GLY A 27 16.80 -2.24 3.32
N THR A 28 16.29 -2.33 4.56
CA THR A 28 17.10 -2.37 5.78
C THR A 28 17.54 -3.80 6.13
N LYS A 29 18.49 -3.93 7.05
CA LYS A 29 18.88 -5.25 7.56
C LYS A 29 17.75 -5.94 8.30
N ALA A 30 16.95 -5.18 9.05
CA ALA A 30 15.82 -5.69 9.79
C ALA A 30 14.74 -6.26 8.85
N ASP A 31 14.45 -5.55 7.78
CA ASP A 31 13.52 -5.94 6.73
C ASP A 31 13.95 -7.24 6.04
N LEU A 32 15.19 -7.29 5.52
CA LEU A 32 15.72 -8.50 4.89
C LEU A 32 15.78 -9.71 5.84
N ALA A 33 16.06 -9.49 7.13
CA ALA A 33 16.07 -10.56 8.13
C ALA A 33 14.67 -11.07 8.43
N ALA A 34 13.66 -10.19 8.48
CA ALA A 34 12.27 -10.58 8.61
C ALA A 34 11.78 -11.35 7.37
N ALA A 35 12.14 -10.90 6.17
CA ALA A 35 11.88 -11.63 4.93
C ALA A 35 12.50 -13.05 4.94
N ASP A 36 13.74 -13.17 5.43
CA ASP A 36 14.40 -14.48 5.54
C ASP A 36 13.68 -15.39 6.54
N GLU A 37 13.25 -14.87 7.69
CA GLU A 37 12.50 -15.65 8.69
C GLU A 37 11.14 -16.11 8.15
N LEU A 38 10.40 -15.25 7.44
CA LEU A 38 9.16 -15.62 6.77
C LEU A 38 9.38 -16.70 5.69
N TYR A 39 10.45 -16.54 4.89
CA TYR A 39 10.82 -17.54 3.89
C TYR A 39 11.14 -18.90 4.53
N ASP A 40 11.93 -18.92 5.59
CA ASP A 40 12.30 -20.16 6.27
C ASP A 40 11.06 -20.89 6.81
N GLU A 41 10.07 -20.16 7.34
CA GLU A 41 8.79 -20.76 7.75
C GLU A 41 8.00 -21.29 6.55
N ILE A 42 7.86 -20.53 5.46
CA ILE A 42 7.18 -20.95 4.23
C ILE A 42 7.84 -22.21 3.66
N ALA A 43 9.15 -22.29 3.64
CA ALA A 43 9.91 -23.42 3.13
C ALA A 43 9.67 -24.72 3.89
N THR A 44 9.19 -24.64 5.15
CA THR A 44 8.89 -25.86 5.93
C THR A 44 7.66 -26.64 5.43
N PHE A 45 6.75 -25.98 4.72
CA PHE A 45 5.49 -26.60 4.32
C PHE A 45 5.16 -26.48 2.82
N ALA A 46 5.67 -25.45 2.12
CA ALA A 46 5.42 -25.26 0.70
C ALA A 46 6.10 -26.34 -0.16
N ASP A 47 5.49 -26.70 -1.28
CA ASP A 47 6.10 -27.64 -2.23
C ASP A 47 7.27 -27.01 -2.96
N HIS A 48 7.15 -25.71 -3.24
CA HIS A 48 8.22 -24.86 -3.77
C HIS A 48 8.23 -23.56 -3.03
N SER A 49 9.39 -23.05 -2.71
CA SER A 49 9.59 -21.74 -2.09
C SER A 49 10.68 -20.95 -2.80
N SER A 50 10.53 -19.64 -2.82
CA SER A 50 11.50 -18.74 -3.48
C SER A 50 11.64 -17.41 -2.79
N LYS A 51 12.86 -16.88 -2.86
CA LYS A 51 13.19 -15.48 -2.58
C LYS A 51 13.36 -14.76 -3.91
N GLN A 52 12.68 -13.63 -4.06
CA GLN A 52 12.86 -12.76 -5.22
C GLN A 52 13.54 -11.47 -4.78
N ASP A 53 14.83 -11.38 -5.02
CA ASP A 53 15.58 -10.15 -4.77
C ASP A 53 15.33 -9.12 -5.87
N PHE A 54 15.18 -7.87 -5.47
CA PHE A 54 15.08 -6.72 -6.35
C PHE A 54 15.72 -5.48 -5.70
N PHE A 55 15.67 -4.35 -6.38
CA PHE A 55 16.22 -3.12 -5.83
C PHE A 55 15.10 -2.11 -5.54
N VAL A 56 15.22 -1.48 -4.39
CA VAL A 56 14.41 -0.35 -3.93
C VAL A 56 15.29 0.88 -3.74
N TYR A 57 14.68 2.05 -3.78
CA TYR A 57 15.37 3.34 -3.61
C TYR A 57 14.72 4.05 -2.42
N GLN A 58 15.17 3.69 -1.22
CA GLN A 58 14.57 4.06 0.05
C GLN A 58 14.35 5.57 0.18
N GLY A 59 13.12 5.98 0.46
CA GLY A 59 12.67 7.36 0.57
C GLY A 59 12.40 8.06 -0.77
N ALA A 60 12.62 7.38 -1.91
CA ALA A 60 12.33 7.96 -3.22
C ALA A 60 10.85 8.21 -3.42
N PHE A 61 10.00 7.29 -2.94
CA PHE A 61 8.55 7.39 -3.11
C PHE A 61 7.98 8.66 -2.46
N LEU A 62 8.41 9.01 -1.25
CA LEU A 62 7.96 10.23 -0.56
C LEU A 62 8.76 11.48 -0.96
N GLY A 63 9.80 11.34 -1.77
CA GLY A 63 10.69 12.43 -2.17
C GLY A 63 10.00 13.56 -2.93
N TRP A 64 8.89 13.28 -3.62
CA TRP A 64 8.11 14.28 -4.32
C TRP A 64 7.59 15.39 -3.39
N ILE A 65 7.31 15.06 -2.12
CA ILE A 65 6.79 16.00 -1.12
C ILE A 65 7.78 17.16 -0.91
N ARG A 66 9.06 16.82 -0.74
CA ARG A 66 10.11 17.85 -0.57
C ARG A 66 10.36 18.63 -1.86
N LEU A 67 10.29 17.97 -3.02
CA LEU A 67 10.41 18.67 -4.30
C LEU A 67 9.25 19.63 -4.54
N LEU A 68 8.04 19.27 -4.13
CA LEU A 68 6.88 20.17 -4.15
C LEU A 68 7.17 21.45 -3.36
N VAL A 69 7.71 21.34 -2.14
CA VAL A 69 8.08 22.50 -1.31
C VAL A 69 9.17 23.33 -1.99
N ILE A 70 10.22 22.69 -2.52
CA ILE A 70 11.31 23.36 -3.22
C ILE A 70 10.78 24.15 -4.44
N CYS A 71 9.98 23.50 -5.29
CA CYS A 71 9.39 24.16 -6.46
C CYS A 71 8.48 25.33 -6.05
N TYR A 72 7.74 25.19 -4.97
CA TYR A 72 6.92 26.28 -4.44
C TYR A 72 7.74 27.48 -4.01
N VAL A 73 8.83 27.27 -3.25
CA VAL A 73 9.76 28.32 -2.84
C VAL A 73 10.40 28.99 -4.05
N ILE A 74 10.85 28.22 -5.04
CA ILE A 74 11.38 28.75 -6.31
C ILE A 74 10.32 29.62 -7.01
N GLY A 75 9.07 29.18 -7.03
CA GLY A 75 7.95 29.95 -7.58
C GLY A 75 7.78 31.31 -6.88
N ILE A 76 7.84 31.34 -5.54
CA ILE A 76 7.79 32.60 -4.77
C ILE A 76 8.95 33.50 -5.18
N ILE A 77 10.17 32.99 -5.22
CA ILE A 77 11.36 33.77 -5.62
C ILE A 77 11.14 34.40 -7.00
N PHE A 78 10.70 33.64 -8.00
CA PHE A 78 10.42 34.17 -9.33
C PHE A 78 9.34 35.25 -9.31
N LEU A 79 8.28 35.12 -8.50
CA LEU A 79 7.25 36.16 -8.38
C LEU A 79 7.82 37.47 -7.84
N TRP A 80 8.66 37.41 -6.80
CA TRP A 80 9.28 38.62 -6.24
C TRP A 80 10.29 39.28 -7.19
N PHE A 81 10.87 38.55 -8.13
CA PHE A 81 11.68 39.10 -9.22
C PHE A 81 10.85 39.56 -10.43
N ASN A 82 9.50 39.56 -10.33
CA ASN A 82 8.57 39.87 -11.42
C ASN A 82 8.77 38.97 -12.66
N LEU A 83 9.05 37.70 -12.43
CA LEU A 83 9.23 36.66 -13.44
C LEU A 83 8.08 35.62 -13.37
N PRO A 84 6.81 36.00 -13.69
CA PRO A 84 5.66 35.10 -13.52
C PRO A 84 5.74 33.84 -14.37
N LEU A 85 6.42 33.84 -15.51
CA LEU A 85 6.66 32.64 -16.31
C LEU A 85 7.50 31.60 -15.56
N GLY A 86 8.54 32.04 -14.85
CA GLY A 86 9.37 31.17 -14.01
C GLY A 86 8.56 30.55 -12.87
N ALA A 87 7.69 31.32 -12.22
CA ALA A 87 6.80 30.85 -11.17
C ALA A 87 5.77 29.83 -11.69
N LEU A 88 5.18 30.10 -12.87
CA LEU A 88 4.27 29.18 -13.56
C LEU A 88 4.96 27.85 -13.85
N ILE A 89 6.16 27.89 -14.43
CA ILE A 89 6.93 26.65 -14.73
C ILE A 89 7.24 25.86 -13.46
N ALA A 90 7.65 26.52 -12.37
CA ALA A 90 7.94 25.87 -11.10
C ALA A 90 6.69 25.19 -10.51
N GLY A 91 5.54 25.87 -10.53
CA GLY A 91 4.27 25.30 -10.08
C GLY A 91 3.80 24.13 -10.93
N VAL A 92 3.85 24.25 -12.24
CA VAL A 92 3.49 23.16 -13.17
C VAL A 92 4.41 21.95 -13.00
N LEU A 93 5.72 22.16 -12.86
CA LEU A 93 6.68 21.08 -12.60
C LEU A 93 6.34 20.34 -11.30
N SER A 94 5.98 21.07 -10.24
CA SER A 94 5.54 20.50 -8.96
C SER A 94 4.32 19.58 -9.14
N LEU A 95 3.30 20.03 -9.88
CA LEU A 95 2.10 19.24 -10.16
C LEU A 95 2.39 18.01 -11.05
N ILE A 96 3.30 18.12 -12.01
CA ILE A 96 3.74 16.99 -12.83
C ILE A 96 4.43 15.94 -11.95
N ILE A 97 5.35 16.35 -11.07
CA ILE A 97 6.04 15.42 -10.16
C ILE A 97 5.03 14.73 -9.24
N LEU A 98 4.10 15.48 -8.64
CA LEU A 98 3.02 14.94 -7.84
C LEU A 98 2.21 13.88 -8.61
N THR A 99 1.81 14.21 -9.84
CA THR A 99 0.99 13.31 -10.68
C THR A 99 1.74 12.02 -11.02
N LEU A 100 2.96 12.14 -11.50
CA LEU A 100 3.72 10.98 -11.94
C LEU A 100 4.16 10.09 -10.77
N GLN A 101 4.62 10.69 -9.66
CA GLN A 101 5.18 9.94 -8.54
C GLN A 101 4.11 9.39 -7.61
N PHE A 102 3.09 10.19 -7.26
CA PHE A 102 2.08 9.80 -6.28
C PHE A 102 0.79 9.24 -6.89
N PHE A 103 0.24 9.85 -7.96
CA PHE A 103 -0.98 9.32 -8.56
C PHE A 103 -0.73 8.12 -9.48
N LEU A 104 0.39 8.11 -10.22
CA LEU A 104 0.70 7.03 -11.16
C LEU A 104 1.76 6.04 -10.62
N TYR A 105 2.34 6.32 -9.47
CA TYR A 105 3.39 5.50 -8.84
C TYR A 105 4.57 5.17 -9.78
N LEU A 106 4.91 6.11 -10.68
CA LEU A 106 6.06 5.94 -11.56
C LEU A 106 7.37 6.17 -10.80
N PRO A 107 8.43 5.39 -11.09
CA PRO A 107 9.72 5.46 -10.39
C PRO A 107 10.58 6.65 -10.87
N LEU A 108 10.02 7.86 -10.86
CA LEU A 108 10.64 9.05 -11.43
C LEU A 108 11.89 9.47 -10.65
N LEU A 109 11.83 9.39 -9.32
CA LEU A 109 12.87 9.89 -8.43
C LEU A 109 13.87 8.82 -7.99
N ASP A 110 13.66 7.56 -8.31
CA ASP A 110 14.46 6.43 -7.84
C ASP A 110 15.96 6.66 -8.03
N ARG A 111 16.38 7.14 -9.22
CA ARG A 111 17.80 7.35 -9.55
C ARG A 111 18.54 8.36 -8.67
N PHE A 112 17.83 9.18 -7.90
CA PHE A 112 18.40 10.21 -7.03
C PHE A 112 18.52 9.75 -5.56
N TYR A 113 18.08 8.54 -5.26
CA TYR A 113 18.05 7.98 -3.91
C TYR A 113 18.94 6.76 -3.77
N PRO A 114 19.37 6.42 -2.54
CA PRO A 114 20.23 5.26 -2.30
C PRO A 114 19.57 3.96 -2.75
N LYS A 115 20.27 3.22 -3.62
CA LYS A 115 19.86 1.90 -4.09
C LYS A 115 20.11 0.87 -2.99
N LYS A 116 19.10 0.11 -2.61
CA LYS A 116 19.16 -0.94 -1.61
C LYS A 116 18.53 -2.23 -2.14
N LYS A 117 18.90 -3.36 -1.54
CA LYS A 117 18.31 -4.66 -1.85
C LYS A 117 17.03 -4.82 -1.05
N ALA A 118 16.00 -5.33 -1.68
CA ALA A 118 14.71 -5.70 -1.10
C ALA A 118 14.35 -7.12 -1.54
N ARG A 119 13.39 -7.79 -0.86
CA ARG A 119 13.15 -9.22 -1.05
C ARG A 119 11.70 -9.62 -0.85
N ASN A 120 11.00 -9.95 -1.93
CA ASN A 120 9.76 -10.72 -1.82
C ASN A 120 10.06 -12.17 -1.43
N VAL A 121 9.16 -12.78 -0.64
CA VAL A 121 9.22 -14.20 -0.29
C VAL A 121 7.89 -14.87 -0.57
N PHE A 122 7.93 -16.07 -1.17
CA PHE A 122 6.71 -16.77 -1.50
C PHE A 122 6.88 -18.29 -1.51
N GLY A 123 5.76 -18.99 -1.34
CA GLY A 123 5.67 -20.43 -1.46
C GLY A 123 4.48 -20.86 -2.29
N ILE A 124 4.58 -22.02 -2.90
CA ILE A 124 3.58 -22.63 -3.77
C ILE A 124 3.11 -23.93 -3.13
N ILE A 125 1.81 -24.08 -3.01
CA ILE A 125 1.15 -25.33 -2.65
C ILE A 125 0.39 -25.81 -3.88
N GLU A 126 0.82 -26.96 -4.42
CA GLU A 126 0.22 -27.55 -5.58
C GLU A 126 -1.10 -28.25 -5.23
N PRO A 127 -2.11 -28.28 -6.12
CA PRO A 127 -3.31 -29.06 -5.93
C PRO A 127 -3.02 -30.55 -6.03
N SER A 128 -4.02 -31.39 -5.70
CA SER A 128 -3.93 -32.83 -5.82
C SER A 128 -4.07 -33.31 -7.27
N GLY A 129 -4.73 -32.53 -8.13
CA GLY A 129 -4.95 -32.82 -9.56
C GLY A 129 -4.26 -31.81 -10.46
N GLU A 130 -4.86 -31.51 -11.61
CA GLU A 130 -4.32 -30.60 -12.61
C GLU A 130 -4.54 -29.16 -12.20
N VAL A 131 -3.53 -28.30 -12.40
CA VAL A 131 -3.65 -26.85 -12.13
C VAL A 131 -4.52 -26.18 -13.19
N LYS A 132 -5.76 -25.89 -12.87
CA LYS A 132 -6.68 -25.11 -13.73
C LYS A 132 -6.65 -23.61 -13.42
N ARG A 133 -6.32 -23.24 -12.17
CA ARG A 133 -6.22 -21.87 -11.70
C ARG A 133 -5.21 -21.74 -10.58
N GLN A 134 -4.82 -20.50 -10.29
CA GLN A 134 -3.99 -20.21 -9.13
C GLN A 134 -4.51 -19.01 -8.34
N VAL A 135 -4.32 -19.04 -7.01
CA VAL A 135 -4.71 -17.98 -6.08
C VAL A 135 -3.46 -17.45 -5.39
N ILE A 136 -3.22 -16.15 -5.47
CA ILE A 136 -2.18 -15.45 -4.73
C ILE A 136 -2.81 -14.88 -3.46
N LEU A 137 -2.38 -15.38 -2.31
CA LEU A 137 -2.71 -14.83 -0.99
C LEU A 137 -1.57 -13.90 -0.60
N SER A 138 -1.83 -12.61 -0.42
CA SER A 138 -0.74 -11.64 -0.22
C SER A 138 -1.02 -10.57 0.84
N GLY A 139 0.06 -10.09 1.41
CA GLY A 139 0.25 -8.88 2.17
C GLY A 139 1.71 -8.49 2.05
N HIS A 140 2.15 -7.40 2.71
CA HIS A 140 3.55 -6.99 2.74
C HIS A 140 4.15 -7.09 4.14
N HIS A 141 5.48 -7.12 4.22
CA HIS A 141 6.19 -7.24 5.49
C HIS A 141 7.07 -6.03 5.83
N ASP A 142 7.31 -5.14 4.90
CA ASP A 142 7.96 -3.88 5.21
C ASP A 142 7.06 -2.97 6.04
N SER A 143 7.66 -2.03 6.75
CA SER A 143 6.98 -1.08 7.64
C SER A 143 6.97 0.31 7.03
N ALA A 144 5.90 1.06 7.30
CA ALA A 144 5.75 2.45 6.89
C ALA A 144 6.70 3.42 7.59
N HIS A 145 6.98 4.54 6.94
CA HIS A 145 7.45 5.73 7.62
C HIS A 145 6.37 6.32 8.52
N ILE A 146 6.76 6.84 9.68
CA ILE A 146 5.85 7.55 10.57
C ILE A 146 5.44 8.88 9.93
N PHE A 147 4.12 9.14 9.84
CA PHE A 147 3.59 10.40 9.33
C PHE A 147 3.35 11.38 10.48
N ASN A 148 4.17 12.40 10.57
CA ASN A 148 4.09 13.41 11.63
C ASN A 148 2.72 14.12 11.68
N PHE A 149 2.02 14.21 10.56
CA PHE A 149 0.72 14.85 10.51
C PHE A 149 -0.40 14.03 11.16
N PHE A 150 -0.21 12.71 11.27
CA PHE A 150 -1.11 11.86 12.06
C PHE A 150 -0.81 11.94 13.56
N ILE A 151 0.43 12.19 13.95
CA ILE A 151 0.82 12.32 15.37
C ILE A 151 0.50 13.73 15.88
N HIS A 152 0.87 14.75 15.09
CA HIS A 152 0.75 16.14 15.48
C HIS A 152 -0.43 16.81 14.80
N GLN A 153 -1.50 17.06 15.57
CA GLN A 153 -2.73 17.72 15.11
C GLN A 153 -3.40 16.99 13.93
N PRO A 154 -3.81 15.70 14.11
CA PRO A 154 -4.38 14.88 13.03
C PRO A 154 -5.62 15.50 12.37
N LYS A 155 -6.40 16.29 13.12
CA LYS A 155 -7.56 17.03 12.57
C LYS A 155 -7.19 18.03 11.47
N LEU A 156 -5.95 18.47 11.40
CA LEU A 156 -5.46 19.37 10.35
C LEU A 156 -4.84 18.63 9.16
N TYR A 157 -4.84 17.28 9.16
CA TYR A 157 -4.21 16.47 8.11
C TYR A 157 -4.67 16.89 6.71
N ASN A 158 -5.99 16.93 6.48
CA ASN A 158 -6.55 17.30 5.18
C ASN A 158 -6.23 18.75 4.79
N LEU A 159 -6.29 19.69 5.73
CA LEU A 159 -5.88 21.06 5.48
C LEU A 159 -4.42 21.15 5.06
N ARG A 160 -3.53 20.43 5.73
CA ARG A 160 -2.10 20.44 5.44
C ARG A 160 -1.77 19.78 4.09
N THR A 161 -2.38 18.66 3.78
CA THR A 161 -2.13 17.90 2.54
C THR A 161 -2.86 18.48 1.34
N THR A 162 -4.20 18.44 1.36
CA THR A 162 -5.05 18.94 0.26
C THR A 162 -4.91 20.45 0.10
N GLY A 163 -4.84 21.19 1.22
CA GLY A 163 -4.64 22.64 1.19
C GLY A 163 -3.28 23.04 0.59
N SER A 164 -2.21 22.28 0.86
CA SER A 164 -0.91 22.51 0.22
C SER A 164 -0.96 22.30 -1.29
N ILE A 165 -1.63 21.23 -1.75
CA ILE A 165 -1.83 20.97 -3.19
C ILE A 165 -2.65 22.12 -3.82
N ALA A 166 -3.75 22.53 -3.18
CA ALA A 166 -4.56 23.66 -3.65
C ALA A 166 -3.75 24.95 -3.72
N THR A 167 -2.85 25.18 -2.77
CA THR A 167 -1.95 26.36 -2.75
C THR A 167 -0.95 26.31 -3.91
N VAL A 168 -0.42 25.14 -4.27
CA VAL A 168 0.42 24.97 -5.47
C VAL A 168 -0.39 25.23 -6.76
N ILE A 169 -1.63 24.76 -6.82
CA ILE A 169 -2.54 25.07 -7.95
C ILE A 169 -2.78 26.59 -8.03
N ALA A 170 -2.97 27.26 -6.89
CA ALA A 170 -3.11 28.72 -6.84
C ALA A 170 -1.86 29.44 -7.36
N LEU A 171 -0.65 28.96 -7.03
CA LEU A 171 0.59 29.48 -7.61
C LEU A 171 0.55 29.42 -9.15
N VAL A 172 0.15 28.29 -9.73
CA VAL A 172 0.04 28.12 -11.19
C VAL A 172 -0.96 29.12 -11.80
N LEU A 173 -2.19 29.14 -11.26
CA LEU A 173 -3.27 29.97 -11.80
C LEU A 173 -2.97 31.48 -11.65
N LEU A 174 -2.47 31.91 -10.51
CA LEU A 174 -2.18 33.30 -10.26
C LEU A 174 -0.95 33.78 -11.04
N SER A 175 0.05 32.91 -11.25
CA SER A 175 1.18 33.24 -12.14
C SER A 175 0.73 33.39 -13.61
N ALA A 176 -0.21 32.56 -14.06
CA ALA A 176 -0.81 32.70 -15.40
C ALA A 176 -1.60 34.02 -15.54
N ILE A 177 -2.33 34.43 -14.49
CA ILE A 177 -3.03 35.73 -14.47
C ILE A 177 -2.03 36.90 -14.64
N LEU A 178 -0.88 36.85 -13.96
CA LEU A 178 0.15 37.89 -14.10
C LEU A 178 0.80 37.95 -15.48
N LEU A 179 0.82 36.83 -16.23
CA LEU A 179 1.26 36.84 -17.63
C LEU A 179 0.26 37.54 -18.55
N ILE A 180 -1.05 37.47 -18.23
CA ILE A 180 -2.12 38.11 -18.99
C ILE A 180 -2.24 39.60 -18.65
N PHE A 181 -2.04 39.95 -17.37
CA PHE A 181 -2.21 41.31 -16.84
C PHE A 181 -0.91 41.84 -16.20
N PRO A 182 0.18 42.00 -16.96
CA PRO A 182 1.51 42.32 -16.38
C PRO A 182 1.64 43.76 -15.85
N THR A 183 0.71 44.63 -16.20
CA THR A 183 0.82 46.08 -15.92
C THR A 183 0.02 46.57 -14.72
N ILE A 184 -0.48 45.68 -13.87
CA ILE A 184 -1.27 46.04 -12.68
C ILE A 184 -0.43 45.84 -11.40
N PRO A 185 0.30 46.86 -10.92
CA PRO A 185 1.24 46.71 -9.79
C PRO A 185 0.57 46.20 -8.50
N LEU A 186 -0.65 46.70 -8.20
CA LEU A 186 -1.38 46.28 -7.01
C LEU A 186 -1.76 44.76 -7.08
N LEU A 187 -2.20 44.31 -8.24
CA LEU A 187 -2.50 42.90 -8.45
C LEU A 187 -1.26 42.03 -8.24
N THR A 188 -0.12 42.45 -8.82
CA THR A 188 1.16 41.75 -8.66
C THR A 188 1.55 41.63 -7.18
N LEU A 189 1.50 42.76 -6.44
CA LEU A 189 1.84 42.77 -5.02
C LEU A 189 0.90 41.85 -4.20
N VAL A 190 -0.41 41.92 -4.44
CA VAL A 190 -1.38 41.07 -3.75
C VAL A 190 -1.08 39.60 -3.99
N ILE A 191 -0.81 39.18 -5.24
CA ILE A 191 -0.47 37.81 -5.58
C ILE A 191 0.84 37.38 -4.91
N GLN A 192 1.88 38.21 -4.93
CA GLN A 192 3.15 37.92 -4.26
C GLN A 192 2.94 37.68 -2.76
N ILE A 193 2.14 38.51 -2.08
CA ILE A 193 1.84 38.35 -0.65
C ILE A 193 1.03 37.06 -0.41
N VAL A 194 -0.05 36.83 -1.15
CA VAL A 194 -0.92 35.67 -0.97
C VAL A 194 -0.14 34.37 -1.16
N ILE A 195 0.64 34.26 -2.24
CA ILE A 195 1.47 33.08 -2.49
C ILE A 195 2.56 32.94 -1.43
N SER A 196 3.18 34.03 -0.97
CA SER A 196 4.16 33.96 0.12
C SER A 196 3.55 33.46 1.43
N LEU A 197 2.35 33.90 1.79
CA LEU A 197 1.62 33.39 2.95
C LEU A 197 1.27 31.89 2.81
N GLY A 198 1.03 31.42 1.60
CA GLY A 198 0.84 30.00 1.31
C GLY A 198 2.01 29.11 1.73
N LEU A 199 3.21 29.68 1.90
CA LEU A 199 4.38 28.94 2.41
C LEU A 199 4.16 28.44 3.85
N LEU A 200 3.35 29.11 4.65
CA LEU A 200 2.98 28.64 6.00
C LEU A 200 2.27 27.28 5.95
N LEU A 201 1.60 26.96 4.86
CA LEU A 201 0.91 25.70 4.66
C LEU A 201 1.81 24.70 3.90
N VAL A 202 2.29 25.06 2.71
CA VAL A 202 3.13 24.19 1.87
C VAL A 202 4.45 23.84 2.56
N GLY A 203 5.07 24.77 3.29
CA GLY A 203 6.33 24.53 4.01
C GLY A 203 6.26 23.43 5.07
N GLN A 204 5.08 23.21 5.66
CA GLN A 204 4.88 22.12 6.63
C GLN A 204 5.05 20.74 6.00
N MET A 205 4.76 20.59 4.70
CA MET A 205 4.91 19.33 3.96
C MET A 205 6.35 18.80 4.01
N TRP A 206 7.35 19.66 4.22
CA TRP A 206 8.75 19.22 4.40
C TRP A 206 8.92 18.23 5.54
N PHE A 207 8.08 18.33 6.56
CA PHE A 207 8.08 17.51 7.77
C PHE A 207 6.98 16.46 7.78
N PHE A 208 6.42 16.12 6.63
CA PHE A 208 5.30 15.16 6.49
C PHE A 208 5.63 13.80 7.10
N ALA A 209 6.77 13.23 6.73
CA ALA A 209 7.21 11.91 7.19
C ALA A 209 8.52 12.00 7.98
N ASP A 210 8.62 11.20 9.04
CA ASP A 210 9.82 10.99 9.84
C ASP A 210 10.76 9.97 9.19
N LYS A 211 12.01 9.90 9.69
CA LYS A 211 12.97 8.85 9.31
C LYS A 211 12.70 7.53 10.03
N ASN A 212 11.98 7.57 11.14
CA ASN A 212 11.60 6.41 11.90
C ASN A 212 10.45 5.67 11.21
N ALA A 213 10.37 4.37 11.48
CA ALA A 213 9.33 3.51 10.96
C ALA A 213 8.34 3.07 12.04
N THR A 214 7.16 2.67 11.59
CA THR A 214 6.14 2.06 12.44
C THR A 214 6.57 0.65 12.86
N PRO A 215 5.96 0.08 13.93
CA PRO A 215 6.09 -1.34 14.23
C PRO A 215 5.57 -2.24 13.10
N GLY A 216 4.60 -1.79 12.30
CA GLY A 216 4.09 -2.50 11.12
C GLY A 216 3.35 -3.78 11.47
N ALA A 217 2.47 -3.74 12.49
CA ALA A 217 1.68 -4.91 12.88
C ALA A 217 0.46 -5.10 11.97
N GLY A 218 -0.49 -4.17 12.04
CA GLY A 218 -1.69 -4.18 11.22
C GLY A 218 -1.42 -3.75 9.77
N ASP A 219 -0.42 -2.90 9.61
CA ASP A 219 0.13 -2.42 8.34
C ASP A 219 1.61 -2.81 8.19
N ASN A 220 1.94 -4.07 7.73
CA ASN A 220 0.94 -5.02 7.22
C ASN A 220 1.38 -6.48 7.51
N LEU A 221 2.14 -6.71 8.59
CA LEU A 221 2.69 -8.04 8.89
C LEU A 221 1.59 -9.07 9.19
N VAL A 222 0.44 -8.61 9.74
CA VAL A 222 -0.74 -9.47 9.98
C VAL A 222 -1.23 -10.09 8.69
N ALA A 223 -1.35 -9.31 7.60
CA ALA A 223 -1.80 -9.81 6.30
C ALA A 223 -0.85 -10.88 5.72
N SER A 224 0.46 -10.63 5.73
CA SER A 224 1.46 -11.63 5.36
C SER A 224 1.34 -12.89 6.21
N SER A 225 1.07 -12.72 7.52
CA SER A 225 0.92 -13.84 8.45
C SER A 225 -0.37 -14.65 8.22
N ILE A 226 -1.47 -13.99 7.83
CA ILE A 226 -2.72 -14.66 7.42
C ILE A 226 -2.47 -15.49 6.16
N ALA A 227 -1.81 -14.93 5.15
CA ALA A 227 -1.47 -15.64 3.91
C ALA A 227 -0.66 -16.92 4.18
N ILE A 228 0.36 -16.84 5.06
CA ILE A 228 1.18 -17.98 5.46
C ILE A 228 0.35 -19.04 6.20
N SER A 229 -0.53 -18.63 7.12
CA SER A 229 -1.35 -19.57 7.88
C SER A 229 -2.39 -20.27 7.01
N LEU A 230 -2.99 -19.59 6.03
CA LEU A 230 -3.87 -20.21 5.02
C LEU A 230 -3.10 -21.20 4.15
N GLY A 231 -1.91 -20.86 3.66
CA GLY A 231 -1.08 -21.77 2.88
C GLY A 231 -0.75 -23.04 3.65
N LYS A 232 -0.32 -22.91 4.90
CA LYS A 232 -0.06 -24.04 5.80
C LYS A 232 -1.31 -24.89 6.04
N HIS A 233 -2.48 -24.25 6.17
CA HIS A 233 -3.75 -24.95 6.30
C HIS A 233 -4.09 -25.79 5.07
N PHE A 234 -4.00 -25.23 3.85
CA PHE A 234 -4.28 -25.96 2.62
C PHE A 234 -3.27 -27.09 2.38
N LYS A 235 -2.01 -26.89 2.70
CA LYS A 235 -1.02 -27.96 2.68
C LYS A 235 -1.37 -29.09 3.63
N HIS A 236 -1.75 -28.77 4.86
CA HIS A 236 -2.19 -29.76 5.83
C HIS A 236 -3.43 -30.56 5.38
N LEU A 237 -4.41 -29.89 4.76
CA LEU A 237 -5.57 -30.58 4.17
C LEU A 237 -5.13 -31.54 3.07
N ARG A 238 -4.22 -31.13 2.18
CA ARG A 238 -3.70 -31.98 1.11
C ARG A 238 -2.99 -33.23 1.67
N ASP A 239 -2.18 -33.05 2.70
CA ASP A 239 -1.46 -34.18 3.33
C ASP A 239 -2.41 -35.19 4.00
N GLN A 240 -3.64 -34.76 4.30
CA GLN A 240 -4.72 -35.61 4.80
C GLN A 240 -5.62 -36.21 3.68
N GLY A 241 -5.28 -36.01 2.41
CA GLY A 241 -6.10 -36.43 1.29
C GLY A 241 -7.37 -35.61 1.05
N LYS A 242 -7.42 -34.36 1.62
CA LYS A 242 -8.54 -33.42 1.49
C LYS A 242 -8.08 -32.10 0.83
N GLY A 243 -7.03 -32.20 0.01
CA GLY A 243 -6.46 -31.03 -0.68
C GLY A 243 -7.37 -30.46 -1.75
N LEU A 244 -7.05 -29.28 -2.22
CA LEU A 244 -7.67 -28.71 -3.41
C LEU A 244 -7.34 -29.56 -4.63
N GLU A 245 -8.31 -29.73 -5.53
CA GLU A 245 -8.15 -30.57 -6.72
C GLU A 245 -7.50 -29.80 -7.89
N ASN A 246 -7.90 -28.54 -8.10
CA ASN A 246 -7.56 -27.81 -9.32
C ASN A 246 -6.95 -26.43 -9.07
N THR A 247 -6.85 -26.00 -7.80
CA THR A 247 -6.42 -24.67 -7.42
C THR A 247 -5.05 -24.70 -6.75
N ARG A 248 -4.04 -24.11 -7.42
CA ARG A 248 -2.72 -23.85 -6.84
C ARG A 248 -2.82 -22.66 -5.90
N ILE A 249 -2.20 -22.74 -4.71
CA ILE A 249 -2.09 -21.63 -3.78
C ILE A 249 -0.67 -21.07 -3.83
N ILE A 250 -0.57 -19.75 -3.96
CA ILE A 250 0.68 -18.99 -3.85
C ILE A 250 0.57 -18.14 -2.60
N VAL A 251 1.35 -18.45 -1.59
CA VAL A 251 1.52 -17.62 -0.39
C VAL A 251 2.59 -16.58 -0.69
N MET A 252 2.28 -15.29 -0.55
CA MET A 252 3.16 -14.21 -0.91
C MET A 252 3.27 -13.19 0.23
N SER A 253 4.49 -12.81 0.57
CA SER A 253 4.78 -11.63 1.35
C SER A 253 5.63 -10.68 0.50
N PHE A 254 5.03 -9.57 0.09
CA PHE A 254 5.72 -8.53 -0.66
C PHE A 254 6.62 -7.70 0.24
N ASP A 255 7.62 -7.09 -0.35
CA ASP A 255 8.52 -6.12 0.27
C ASP A 255 8.43 -4.79 -0.49
N ALA A 256 8.74 -3.70 0.18
CA ALA A 256 8.75 -2.36 -0.39
C ALA A 256 7.41 -1.92 -0.99
N GLU A 257 6.30 -2.28 -0.35
CA GLU A 257 4.99 -1.73 -0.62
C GLU A 257 5.01 -0.22 -0.34
N GLU A 258 5.52 0.16 0.82
CA GLU A 258 5.63 1.52 1.36
C GLU A 258 6.57 2.44 0.55
N GLU A 259 7.41 1.86 -0.28
CA GLU A 259 8.24 2.59 -1.25
C GLU A 259 7.57 2.67 -2.64
N GLY A 260 6.25 2.50 -2.69
CA GLY A 260 5.42 2.64 -3.89
C GLY A 260 5.26 1.34 -4.67
N LEU A 261 4.86 0.28 -3.99
CA LEU A 261 4.46 -1.05 -4.52
C LEU A 261 5.59 -1.74 -5.30
N ARG A 262 6.86 -1.54 -4.88
CA ARG A 262 8.01 -1.99 -5.67
C ARG A 262 8.13 -3.49 -5.74
N GLY A 263 7.81 -4.20 -4.65
CA GLY A 263 7.82 -5.66 -4.59
C GLY A 263 6.76 -6.30 -5.48
N ALA A 264 5.52 -5.86 -5.35
CA ALA A 264 4.43 -6.34 -6.20
C ALA A 264 4.69 -6.03 -7.67
N ARG A 265 5.24 -4.85 -8.00
CA ARG A 265 5.66 -4.50 -9.36
C ARG A 265 6.72 -5.44 -9.91
N ALA A 266 7.75 -5.74 -9.10
CA ALA A 266 8.82 -6.64 -9.51
C ALA A 266 8.30 -8.06 -9.75
N TYR A 267 7.41 -8.54 -8.88
CA TYR A 267 6.76 -9.84 -9.02
C TYR A 267 5.84 -9.90 -10.24
N ALA A 268 4.91 -8.96 -10.34
CA ALA A 268 3.95 -8.92 -11.43
C ALA A 268 4.61 -8.79 -12.81
N LYS A 269 5.72 -8.04 -12.91
CA LYS A 269 6.52 -7.95 -14.12
C LYS A 269 7.19 -9.29 -14.48
N LYS A 270 7.77 -9.97 -13.49
CA LYS A 270 8.48 -11.24 -13.70
C LYS A 270 7.54 -12.37 -14.14
N TYR A 271 6.36 -12.46 -13.51
CA TYR A 271 5.41 -13.55 -13.71
C TYR A 271 4.24 -13.21 -14.65
N ALA A 272 4.27 -12.05 -15.34
CA ALA A 272 3.21 -11.61 -16.25
C ALA A 272 2.81 -12.63 -17.34
N ASN A 273 3.76 -13.45 -17.83
CA ASN A 273 3.47 -14.48 -18.81
C ASN A 273 2.78 -15.71 -18.21
N GLU A 274 3.01 -15.99 -16.94
CA GLU A 274 2.34 -17.08 -16.23
C GLU A 274 0.89 -16.74 -15.93
N PHE A 275 0.60 -15.48 -15.57
CA PHE A 275 -0.75 -14.99 -15.39
C PHE A 275 -1.62 -15.08 -16.65
N LYS A 276 -1.00 -15.03 -17.84
CA LYS A 276 -1.69 -15.22 -19.12
C LYS A 276 -1.98 -16.69 -19.42
N LYS A 277 -1.15 -17.60 -18.90
CA LYS A 277 -1.28 -19.05 -19.14
C LYS A 277 -2.25 -19.72 -18.17
N THR A 278 -2.19 -19.32 -16.92
CA THR A 278 -3.00 -19.89 -15.83
C THR A 278 -3.89 -18.78 -15.25
N PRO A 279 -5.22 -18.94 -15.27
CA PRO A 279 -6.14 -18.00 -14.64
C PRO A 279 -5.72 -17.71 -13.20
N THR A 280 -5.45 -16.44 -12.91
CA THR A 280 -4.87 -16.02 -11.64
C THR A 280 -5.82 -15.09 -10.91
N ILE A 281 -6.05 -15.37 -9.63
CA ILE A 281 -6.86 -14.59 -8.71
C ILE A 281 -5.94 -14.09 -7.60
N GLY A 282 -6.00 -12.79 -7.29
CA GLY A 282 -5.28 -12.18 -6.18
C GLY A 282 -6.22 -11.85 -5.02
N LEU A 283 -5.93 -12.37 -3.87
CA LEU A 283 -6.59 -12.08 -2.60
C LEU A 283 -5.59 -11.33 -1.74
N ASN A 284 -5.49 -10.02 -1.96
CA ASN A 284 -4.61 -9.15 -1.20
C ASN A 284 -5.28 -8.70 0.11
N MET A 285 -4.48 -8.44 1.12
CA MET A 285 -4.92 -7.89 2.40
C MET A 285 -4.04 -6.73 2.77
N ASP A 286 -4.65 -5.70 3.36
CA ASP A 286 -3.91 -4.52 3.80
C ASP A 286 -4.61 -3.83 4.97
N CYS A 287 -3.83 -3.30 5.91
CA CYS A 287 -4.34 -2.50 7.02
C CYS A 287 -5.49 -3.18 7.79
N LEU A 288 -5.23 -4.37 8.36
CA LEU A 288 -6.23 -5.15 9.10
C LEU A 288 -6.16 -4.83 10.60
N TYR A 289 -7.11 -4.04 11.11
CA TYR A 289 -7.20 -3.65 12.52
C TYR A 289 -8.54 -3.98 13.18
N ASP A 290 -9.67 -3.68 12.51
CA ASP A 290 -11.02 -3.74 13.10
C ASP A 290 -11.99 -4.48 12.17
N GLU A 291 -12.68 -5.50 12.70
CA GLU A 291 -13.67 -6.28 11.98
C GLU A 291 -14.89 -5.47 11.55
N LYS A 292 -15.21 -4.36 12.23
CA LYS A 292 -16.34 -3.48 11.88
C LYS A 292 -16.08 -2.61 10.66
N GLU A 293 -14.82 -2.50 10.28
CA GLU A 293 -14.36 -1.66 9.17
C GLU A 293 -13.93 -2.50 7.95
N LEU A 294 -14.37 -3.77 7.87
CA LEU A 294 -14.02 -4.65 6.76
C LEU A 294 -14.71 -4.24 5.45
N PHE A 295 -13.91 -4.10 4.40
CA PHE A 295 -14.40 -3.90 3.04
C PHE A 295 -13.41 -4.40 1.98
N PHE A 296 -13.93 -4.68 0.78
CA PHE A 296 -13.14 -5.05 -0.39
C PHE A 296 -13.03 -3.89 -1.37
N LEU A 297 -11.81 -3.60 -1.84
CA LEU A 297 -11.56 -2.53 -2.80
C LEU A 297 -12.03 -2.93 -4.21
N THR A 298 -12.69 -2.00 -4.90
CA THR A 298 -13.07 -2.11 -6.32
C THR A 298 -12.22 -1.24 -7.23
N SER A 299 -11.35 -0.41 -6.65
CA SER A 299 -10.34 0.38 -7.34
C SER A 299 -9.15 0.62 -6.42
N ASP A 300 -8.04 1.05 -6.98
CA ASP A 300 -6.76 1.24 -6.30
C ASP A 300 -6.00 2.45 -6.87
N LEU A 301 -4.85 2.82 -6.28
CA LEU A 301 -4.02 3.96 -6.69
C LEU A 301 -4.84 5.23 -6.88
N ASN A 302 -5.50 5.70 -5.81
CA ASN A 302 -6.33 6.91 -5.87
C ASN A 302 -7.48 6.83 -6.91
N ASP A 303 -8.07 5.66 -7.14
CA ASP A 303 -9.09 5.34 -8.15
C ASP A 303 -8.58 5.30 -9.62
N PHE A 304 -7.25 5.32 -9.86
CA PHE A 304 -6.68 5.24 -11.21
C PHE A 304 -6.56 3.81 -11.74
N VAL A 305 -6.55 2.79 -10.88
CA VAL A 305 -6.51 1.38 -11.25
C VAL A 305 -7.80 0.70 -10.82
N LYS A 306 -8.49 0.06 -11.75
CA LYS A 306 -9.67 -0.74 -11.44
C LYS A 306 -9.25 -2.11 -10.94
N LEU A 307 -9.83 -2.54 -9.81
CA LEU A 307 -9.78 -3.90 -9.33
C LEU A 307 -11.00 -4.69 -9.78
N ASP A 308 -10.99 -6.01 -9.60
CA ASP A 308 -12.09 -6.87 -10.05
C ASP A 308 -13.31 -6.75 -9.12
N SER A 309 -14.29 -5.97 -9.56
CA SER A 309 -15.52 -5.73 -8.78
C SER A 309 -16.37 -6.98 -8.63
N GLN A 310 -16.32 -7.94 -9.58
CA GLN A 310 -17.06 -9.20 -9.45
C GLN A 310 -16.46 -10.04 -8.33
N LEU A 311 -15.13 -10.20 -8.31
CA LEU A 311 -14.41 -10.88 -7.22
C LEU A 311 -14.72 -10.25 -5.86
N ALA A 312 -14.71 -8.90 -5.77
CA ALA A 312 -15.04 -8.19 -4.54
C ALA A 312 -16.47 -8.47 -4.07
N ASN A 313 -17.45 -8.51 -4.99
CA ASN A 313 -18.84 -8.83 -4.68
C ASN A 313 -19.03 -10.30 -4.27
N ASP A 314 -18.31 -11.22 -4.91
CA ASP A 314 -18.36 -12.65 -4.55
C ASP A 314 -17.85 -12.87 -3.12
N LEU A 315 -16.76 -12.18 -2.75
CA LEU A 315 -16.22 -12.24 -1.38
C LEU A 315 -17.17 -11.61 -0.34
N VAL A 316 -17.86 -10.52 -0.67
CA VAL A 316 -18.91 -9.93 0.18
C VAL A 316 -20.09 -10.93 0.35
N ALA A 317 -20.49 -11.63 -0.72
CA ALA A 317 -21.55 -12.63 -0.63
C ALA A 317 -21.15 -13.80 0.27
N ILE A 318 -19.90 -14.27 0.19
CA ILE A 318 -19.35 -15.29 1.09
C ILE A 318 -19.32 -14.80 2.54
N ALA A 319 -18.82 -13.61 2.79
CA ALA A 319 -18.78 -13.01 4.11
C ALA A 319 -20.18 -12.94 4.73
N LYS A 320 -21.20 -12.53 3.94
CA LYS A 320 -22.60 -12.52 4.36
C LYS A 320 -23.10 -13.92 4.74
N GLY A 321 -22.74 -14.93 3.98
CA GLY A 321 -23.07 -16.34 4.29
C GLY A 321 -22.44 -16.84 5.61
N LEU A 322 -21.31 -16.22 6.02
CA LEU A 322 -20.62 -16.49 7.28
C LEU A 322 -21.08 -15.57 8.43
N ASN A 323 -22.08 -14.72 8.21
CA ASN A 323 -22.51 -13.67 9.13
C ASN A 323 -21.40 -12.65 9.47
N ILE A 324 -20.54 -12.36 8.52
CA ILE A 324 -19.49 -11.35 8.62
C ILE A 324 -19.94 -10.12 7.83
N GLU A 325 -19.98 -8.97 8.48
CA GLU A 325 -20.38 -7.71 7.85
C GLU A 325 -19.22 -7.15 7.02
N THR A 326 -19.43 -6.99 5.72
CA THR A 326 -18.49 -6.39 4.78
C THR A 326 -19.22 -5.66 3.66
N LYS A 327 -18.51 -4.85 2.92
CA LYS A 327 -19.00 -4.10 1.75
C LYS A 327 -17.92 -4.01 0.68
N THR A 328 -18.28 -3.55 -0.50
CA THR A 328 -17.33 -3.09 -1.51
C THR A 328 -17.15 -1.58 -1.43
N GLN A 329 -15.93 -1.10 -1.68
CA GLN A 329 -15.61 0.33 -1.65
C GLN A 329 -14.55 0.66 -2.68
N LYS A 330 -14.62 1.87 -3.26
CA LYS A 330 -13.52 2.43 -4.04
C LYS A 330 -12.44 2.99 -3.14
N GLN A 331 -11.21 3.01 -3.65
CA GLN A 331 -10.12 3.73 -2.99
C GLN A 331 -10.48 5.22 -2.86
N ALA A 332 -10.27 5.77 -1.67
CA ALA A 332 -10.46 7.19 -1.45
C ALA A 332 -9.32 8.01 -2.10
N PHE A 333 -9.65 9.20 -2.57
CA PHE A 333 -8.67 10.11 -3.18
C PHE A 333 -7.60 10.54 -2.16
N LEU A 334 -6.34 10.58 -2.56
CA LEU A 334 -5.17 10.90 -1.72
C LEU A 334 -4.92 9.92 -0.56
N THR A 335 -5.30 8.65 -0.73
CA THR A 335 -5.02 7.61 0.29
C THR A 335 -3.92 6.63 -0.10
N GLY A 336 -3.42 6.71 -1.32
CA GLY A 336 -2.32 5.84 -1.75
C GLY A 336 -2.76 4.69 -2.65
N GLY A 337 -2.17 3.53 -2.48
CA GLY A 337 -2.45 2.31 -3.23
C GLY A 337 -2.10 1.08 -2.42
N THR A 338 -2.40 -0.12 -2.94
CA THR A 338 -2.03 -1.42 -2.38
C THR A 338 -1.34 -2.28 -3.43
N ASP A 339 -0.69 -3.36 -3.02
CA ASP A 339 0.00 -4.30 -3.92
C ASP A 339 -0.90 -4.88 -5.02
N ALA A 340 -2.20 -4.92 -4.78
CA ALA A 340 -3.20 -5.39 -5.74
C ALA A 340 -3.15 -4.60 -7.07
N ALA A 341 -2.85 -3.29 -7.01
CA ALA A 341 -2.76 -2.47 -8.21
C ALA A 341 -1.75 -2.99 -9.23
N GLU A 342 -0.58 -3.41 -8.78
CA GLU A 342 0.48 -3.89 -9.69
C GLU A 342 0.13 -5.27 -10.29
N LEU A 343 -0.59 -6.11 -9.55
CA LEU A 343 -1.14 -7.37 -10.07
C LEU A 343 -2.25 -7.10 -11.10
N ALA A 344 -3.18 -6.20 -10.80
CA ALA A 344 -4.27 -5.81 -11.70
C ALA A 344 -3.76 -5.26 -13.04
N LYS A 345 -2.70 -4.43 -13.02
CA LYS A 345 -2.04 -3.93 -14.24
C LYS A 345 -1.48 -5.04 -15.15
N LYS A 346 -1.34 -6.27 -14.64
CA LYS A 346 -0.88 -7.44 -15.40
C LYS A 346 -1.99 -8.44 -15.71
N GLY A 347 -3.26 -8.07 -15.49
CA GLY A 347 -4.43 -8.86 -15.84
C GLY A 347 -4.84 -9.89 -14.81
N VAL A 348 -4.29 -9.82 -13.59
CA VAL A 348 -4.76 -10.64 -12.47
C VAL A 348 -6.11 -10.12 -11.98
N LYS A 349 -7.09 -11.00 -11.79
CA LYS A 349 -8.33 -10.67 -11.11
C LYS A 349 -8.05 -10.53 -9.62
N VAL A 350 -8.03 -9.31 -9.11
CA VAL A 350 -7.56 -9.05 -7.74
C VAL A 350 -8.44 -8.02 -7.03
N THR A 351 -8.54 -8.18 -5.72
CA THR A 351 -9.08 -7.19 -4.78
C THR A 351 -8.24 -7.16 -3.51
N THR A 352 -8.38 -6.09 -2.72
CA THR A 352 -7.75 -5.97 -1.40
C THR A 352 -8.82 -5.93 -0.31
N LEU A 353 -8.66 -6.76 0.73
CA LEU A 353 -9.42 -6.67 1.96
C LEU A 353 -8.75 -5.65 2.88
N ILE A 354 -9.52 -4.65 3.30
CA ILE A 354 -9.12 -3.62 4.27
C ILE A 354 -9.96 -3.79 5.54
N GLY A 355 -9.38 -3.56 6.69
CA GLY A 355 -10.04 -3.62 8.00
C GLY A 355 -9.76 -2.38 8.84
N MET A 356 -9.87 -1.19 8.24
CA MET A 356 -9.80 0.10 8.95
C MET A 356 -10.58 1.17 8.20
N PRO A 357 -10.97 2.29 8.86
CA PRO A 357 -11.56 3.43 8.17
C PRO A 357 -10.62 3.97 7.09
N TRP A 358 -11.05 3.97 5.82
CA TRP A 358 -10.21 4.37 4.69
C TRP A 358 -10.39 5.85 4.31
N THR A 359 -10.42 6.71 5.34
CA THR A 359 -10.49 8.17 5.18
C THR A 359 -9.37 8.82 5.98
N ASN A 360 -8.85 9.94 5.49
CA ASN A 360 -7.73 10.62 6.13
C ASN A 360 -8.02 11.12 7.55
N ASP A 361 -9.30 11.33 7.90
CA ASP A 361 -9.69 11.86 9.21
C ASP A 361 -9.80 10.79 10.30
N SER A 362 -10.04 9.54 9.93
CA SER A 362 -10.38 8.47 10.87
C SER A 362 -9.27 7.45 11.12
N ARG A 363 -8.30 7.32 10.20
CA ARG A 363 -7.23 6.31 10.29
C ARG A 363 -6.01 6.72 11.11
N SER A 364 -5.94 7.96 11.58
CA SER A 364 -4.76 8.53 12.26
C SER A 364 -4.38 7.90 13.60
N ASN A 365 -5.22 7.02 14.16
CA ASN A 365 -4.92 6.41 15.46
C ASN A 365 -3.86 5.32 15.39
N VAL A 366 -3.74 4.63 14.26
CA VAL A 366 -2.86 3.47 14.04
C VAL A 366 -2.03 3.61 12.77
N TYR A 367 -2.64 4.02 11.67
CA TYR A 367 -2.05 4.05 10.34
C TYR A 367 -0.85 5.00 10.29
N HIS A 368 0.31 4.48 9.89
CA HIS A 368 1.58 5.21 9.81
C HIS A 368 1.97 5.97 11.09
N THR A 369 1.67 5.35 12.24
CA THR A 369 2.01 5.91 13.57
C THR A 369 2.78 4.88 14.41
N PRO A 370 3.42 5.30 15.52
CA PRO A 370 4.02 4.36 16.48
C PRO A 370 3.01 3.41 17.15
N ASN A 371 1.70 3.68 16.99
CA ASN A 371 0.62 2.86 17.55
C ASN A 371 0.19 1.70 16.64
N ASP A 372 0.86 1.48 15.52
CA ASP A 372 0.66 0.30 14.67
C ASP A 372 1.26 -0.94 15.33
N THR A 373 0.68 -1.34 16.44
CA THR A 373 1.11 -2.43 17.31
C THR A 373 0.10 -3.56 17.32
N LEU A 374 0.54 -4.76 17.72
CA LEU A 374 -0.29 -5.97 17.65
C LEU A 374 -1.53 -5.92 18.55
N ASP A 375 -1.47 -5.21 19.66
CA ASP A 375 -2.60 -4.98 20.57
C ASP A 375 -3.73 -4.11 19.98
N ARG A 376 -3.46 -3.47 18.85
CA ARG A 376 -4.45 -2.70 18.07
C ARG A 376 -5.15 -3.52 16.99
N VAL A 377 -4.70 -4.74 16.77
CA VAL A 377 -5.31 -5.67 15.81
C VAL A 377 -6.33 -6.53 16.52
N SER A 378 -7.58 -6.47 16.09
CA SER A 378 -8.64 -7.31 16.62
C SER A 378 -8.40 -8.79 16.27
N GLU A 379 -8.58 -9.70 17.22
CA GLU A 379 -8.56 -11.14 16.94
C GLU A 379 -9.64 -11.52 15.92
N LYS A 380 -10.78 -10.83 15.98
CA LYS A 380 -11.93 -11.10 15.11
C LYS A 380 -11.65 -10.72 13.66
N VAL A 381 -10.95 -9.60 13.36
CA VAL A 381 -10.61 -9.25 11.97
C VAL A 381 -9.74 -10.32 11.31
N VAL A 382 -8.84 -10.94 12.07
CA VAL A 382 -8.00 -12.04 11.58
C VAL A 382 -8.82 -13.29 11.32
N GLU A 383 -9.73 -13.67 12.25
CA GLU A 383 -10.64 -14.80 12.06
C GLU A 383 -11.56 -14.61 10.86
N ASP A 384 -12.09 -13.41 10.66
CA ASP A 384 -12.97 -13.08 9.56
C ASP A 384 -12.24 -13.17 8.22
N ALA A 385 -11.04 -12.60 8.11
CA ALA A 385 -10.21 -12.70 6.90
C ALA A 385 -9.87 -14.14 6.56
N LEU A 386 -9.43 -14.95 7.55
CA LEU A 386 -9.16 -16.38 7.40
C LEU A 386 -10.39 -17.13 6.90
N SER A 387 -11.56 -16.87 7.49
CA SER A 387 -12.82 -17.57 7.17
C SER A 387 -13.31 -17.25 5.76
N ILE A 388 -13.30 -15.97 5.38
CA ILE A 388 -13.75 -15.52 4.06
C ILE A 388 -12.88 -16.14 2.96
N TYR A 389 -11.55 -16.04 3.10
CA TYR A 389 -10.66 -16.54 2.06
C TYR A 389 -10.61 -18.04 1.98
N GLN A 390 -10.68 -18.75 3.12
CA GLN A 390 -10.81 -20.20 3.13
C GLN A 390 -12.08 -20.67 2.41
N ALA A 391 -13.24 -20.06 2.73
CA ALA A 391 -14.51 -20.40 2.11
C ALA A 391 -14.52 -20.11 0.60
N TYR A 392 -13.99 -18.96 0.19
CA TYR A 392 -13.88 -18.60 -1.22
C TYR A 392 -13.02 -19.58 -2.01
N ILE A 393 -11.85 -19.95 -1.50
CA ILE A 393 -10.92 -20.87 -2.17
C ILE A 393 -11.55 -22.25 -2.34
N HIS A 394 -12.23 -22.77 -1.31
CA HIS A 394 -12.96 -24.04 -1.43
C HIS A 394 -14.08 -23.96 -2.46
N GLN A 395 -14.83 -22.86 -2.51
CA GLN A 395 -15.92 -22.68 -3.46
C GLN A 395 -15.41 -22.69 -4.91
N ILE A 396 -14.34 -21.96 -5.22
CA ILE A 396 -13.82 -21.89 -6.59
C ILE A 396 -13.13 -23.18 -7.03
N ASP A 397 -12.58 -23.97 -6.11
CA ASP A 397 -11.94 -25.24 -6.43
C ASP A 397 -12.94 -26.29 -6.90
N GLN A 398 -14.21 -26.19 -6.49
CA GLN A 398 -15.31 -27.09 -6.91
C GLN A 398 -15.92 -26.71 -8.26
N GLN A 399 -15.55 -25.59 -8.84
CA GLN A 399 -15.97 -25.10 -10.16
C GLN A 399 -14.97 -25.50 -11.26
#